data_6ec9493982c7093b1499ce178087a8c4
#
_entry.id   6ec9493982c7093b1499ce178087a8c4
#
_cell.length_a   1.000
_cell.length_b   1.000
_cell.length_c   1.000
_cell.angle_alpha   90.00
_cell.angle_beta   90.00
_cell.angle_gamma   90.00
#
_symmetry.space_group_name_H-M   'P 1'
#
loop_
_entity.id
_entity.type
_entity.pdbx_description
1 polymer ?
#
loop_
_entity_poly.entity_id
_entity_poly.type
_entity_poly.pdbx_seq_one_letter_code
_entity_poly.pdbx_strand_id
1 'polypeptide(L)'
;MRGRTRESLVREARVLARTEGFKGYIHDVGGPTANFRAPACALQEKGGACADRECLHPEPCPRLRVDHREYLDTLRAIRSVPGIKKVFIRSGIRFDYLMLDETGGRDFMDELCEFHVSGQLKVAPEHVSDRVLEAMGKSGNAAYERFRGLFKETNGRLGLKQYLIPYFISSHPGSTLDDAIELALHLKRTGFVPDQAQDFYPTPGTLATAMYRTGLDPRDMKPIPVARGEREKRLQRALLQYDRPENRSLVLEALREAGRADLIGDGPGKLVSSGNAEGGRNFRVRQKKEPRPEGGSRPR
;
A
#
# COMPACT_ATOMS: atom_id res chain seq x y z
N MET A 1 -12.09 -3.97 -16.82
CA MET A 1 -11.93 -2.57 -16.44
C MET A 1 -12.08 -1.72 -17.68
N ARG A 2 -12.86 -0.63 -17.65
CA ARG A 2 -12.93 0.31 -18.78
C ARG A 2 -12.16 1.56 -18.39
N GLY A 3 -10.98 1.76 -19.00
CA GLY A 3 -10.20 3.00 -18.86
C GLY A 3 -10.82 4.12 -19.69
N ARG A 4 -10.76 5.35 -19.19
CA ARG A 4 -11.06 6.54 -20.00
C ARG A 4 -9.88 6.83 -20.94
N THR A 5 -10.17 7.33 -22.14
CA THR A 5 -9.13 7.71 -23.09
C THR A 5 -8.35 8.95 -22.60
N ARG A 6 -7.12 9.11 -23.05
CA ARG A 6 -6.27 10.28 -22.76
C ARG A 6 -6.97 11.58 -23.13
N GLU A 7 -7.60 11.64 -24.31
CA GLU A 7 -8.33 12.81 -24.79
C GLU A 7 -9.49 13.19 -23.88
N SER A 8 -10.21 12.18 -23.35
CA SER A 8 -11.29 12.37 -22.41
C SER A 8 -10.81 13.00 -21.09
N LEU A 9 -9.68 12.51 -20.57
CA LEU A 9 -9.07 13.01 -19.33
C LEU A 9 -8.52 14.42 -19.52
N VAL A 10 -7.85 14.69 -20.66
CA VAL A 10 -7.34 16.03 -20.98
C VAL A 10 -8.48 17.04 -21.17
N ARG A 11 -9.61 16.64 -21.78
CA ARG A 11 -10.81 17.53 -21.86
C ARG A 11 -11.33 17.89 -20.48
N GLU A 12 -11.43 16.93 -19.57
CA GLU A 12 -11.84 17.17 -18.18
C GLU A 12 -10.87 18.12 -17.47
N ALA A 13 -9.57 17.91 -17.61
CA ALA A 13 -8.55 18.78 -17.03
C ALA A 13 -8.69 20.24 -17.54
N ARG A 14 -9.01 20.42 -18.83
CA ARG A 14 -9.31 21.74 -19.41
C ARG A 14 -10.57 22.39 -18.83
N VAL A 15 -11.60 21.60 -18.57
CA VAL A 15 -12.82 22.08 -17.89
C VAL A 15 -12.50 22.52 -16.47
N LEU A 16 -11.78 21.67 -15.70
CA LEU A 16 -11.35 22.01 -14.34
C LEU A 16 -10.50 23.28 -14.31
N ALA A 17 -9.58 23.44 -15.26
CA ALA A 17 -8.69 24.60 -15.34
C ALA A 17 -9.46 25.93 -15.57
N ARG A 18 -10.68 25.87 -16.12
CA ARG A 18 -11.55 27.02 -16.38
C ARG A 18 -12.60 27.25 -15.28
N THR A 19 -12.70 26.34 -14.31
CA THR A 19 -13.65 26.45 -13.22
C THR A 19 -13.23 27.58 -12.28
N GLU A 20 -14.18 28.44 -11.91
CA GLU A 20 -13.93 29.53 -10.98
C GLU A 20 -13.41 29.01 -9.64
N GLY A 21 -12.38 29.65 -9.09
CA GLY A 21 -11.72 29.26 -7.85
C GLY A 21 -10.73 28.08 -7.97
N PHE A 22 -10.56 27.49 -9.15
CA PHE A 22 -9.59 26.44 -9.35
C PHE A 22 -8.15 26.96 -9.19
N LYS A 23 -7.36 26.31 -8.32
CA LYS A 23 -6.00 26.78 -7.95
C LYS A 23 -4.88 26.14 -8.76
N GLY A 24 -5.20 25.31 -9.74
CA GLY A 24 -4.24 24.61 -10.59
C GLY A 24 -3.79 23.23 -10.06
N TYR A 25 -4.47 22.69 -9.07
CA TYR A 25 -4.08 21.42 -8.46
C TYR A 25 -5.10 20.32 -8.78
N ILE A 26 -4.67 19.29 -9.52
CA ILE A 26 -5.41 18.03 -9.63
C ILE A 26 -4.88 17.11 -8.54
N HIS A 27 -5.72 16.81 -7.58
CA HIS A 27 -5.33 16.14 -6.35
C HIS A 27 -5.10 14.65 -6.50
N ASP A 28 -5.72 14.01 -7.49
CA ASP A 28 -5.56 12.58 -7.71
C ASP A 28 -5.90 12.16 -9.14
N VAL A 29 -4.93 11.61 -9.84
CA VAL A 29 -5.10 10.87 -11.10
C VAL A 29 -4.73 9.41 -10.88
N GLY A 30 -4.65 9.01 -9.62
CA GLY A 30 -4.29 7.70 -9.16
C GLY A 30 -5.48 6.77 -8.96
N GLY A 31 -5.19 5.65 -8.38
CA GLY A 31 -6.08 4.57 -7.96
C GLY A 31 -5.29 3.30 -7.72
N PRO A 32 -5.81 2.33 -6.96
CA PRO A 32 -5.09 1.09 -6.66
C PRO A 32 -4.60 0.33 -7.89
N THR A 33 -5.16 0.63 -9.05
CA THR A 33 -4.83 0.02 -10.34
C THR A 33 -4.67 1.06 -11.46
N ALA A 34 -4.41 2.31 -11.13
CA ALA A 34 -4.38 3.40 -12.11
C ALA A 34 -3.30 3.22 -13.18
N ASN A 35 -2.16 2.67 -12.82
CA ASN A 35 -1.09 2.35 -13.75
C ASN A 35 -1.36 1.09 -14.60
N PHE A 36 -2.43 0.36 -14.34
CA PHE A 36 -2.89 -0.79 -15.13
C PHE A 36 -3.93 -0.34 -16.18
N ARG A 37 -3.49 0.46 -17.15
CA ARG A 37 -4.39 1.18 -18.06
C ARG A 37 -4.81 0.41 -19.31
N ALA A 38 -3.89 -0.36 -19.88
CA ALA A 38 -4.15 -1.16 -21.07
C ALA A 38 -4.70 -2.54 -20.71
N PRO A 39 -5.38 -3.25 -21.63
CA PRO A 39 -5.68 -4.65 -21.46
C PRO A 39 -4.40 -5.45 -21.16
N ALA A 40 -4.49 -6.37 -20.18
CA ALA A 40 -3.33 -7.11 -19.70
C ALA A 40 -2.70 -8.00 -20.80
N CYS A 41 -3.47 -8.43 -21.78
CA CYS A 41 -3.01 -9.25 -22.92
C CYS A 41 -4.05 -9.28 -24.04
N ALA A 42 -3.67 -9.83 -25.19
CA ALA A 42 -4.56 -9.96 -26.35
C ALA A 42 -5.82 -10.83 -26.10
N LEU A 43 -5.76 -11.78 -25.16
CA LEU A 43 -6.95 -12.57 -24.79
C LEU A 43 -7.95 -11.71 -24.02
N GLN A 44 -7.48 -10.85 -23.12
CA GLN A 44 -8.34 -9.95 -22.38
C GLN A 44 -9.01 -8.90 -23.27
N GLU A 45 -8.34 -8.47 -24.35
CA GLU A 45 -8.92 -7.57 -25.35
C GLU A 45 -10.15 -8.17 -26.04
N LYS A 46 -10.11 -9.50 -26.31
CA LYS A 46 -11.15 -10.21 -27.05
C LYS A 46 -12.25 -10.78 -26.16
N GLY A 47 -11.88 -11.40 -25.05
CA GLY A 47 -12.77 -12.23 -24.24
C GLY A 47 -12.98 -11.74 -22.81
N GLY A 48 -12.33 -10.64 -22.38
CA GLY A 48 -12.36 -10.19 -21.00
C GLY A 48 -11.41 -10.95 -20.07
N ALA A 49 -11.69 -10.94 -18.76
CA ALA A 49 -10.84 -11.60 -17.78
C ALA A 49 -10.86 -13.13 -17.95
N CYS A 50 -9.71 -13.78 -17.70
CA CYS A 50 -9.63 -15.24 -17.65
C CYS A 50 -10.47 -15.76 -16.47
N ALA A 51 -11.16 -16.88 -16.67
CA ALA A 51 -11.96 -17.52 -15.63
C ALA A 51 -11.10 -18.34 -14.64
N ASP A 52 -9.94 -18.79 -15.09
CA ASP A 52 -9.08 -19.79 -14.44
C ASP A 52 -7.72 -19.24 -14.00
N ARG A 53 -7.44 -17.96 -14.27
CA ARG A 53 -6.11 -17.38 -14.00
C ARG A 53 -6.17 -15.89 -13.68
N GLU A 54 -5.41 -15.49 -12.67
CA GLU A 54 -5.13 -14.09 -12.38
C GLU A 54 -3.84 -13.63 -13.12
N CYS A 55 -3.76 -12.32 -13.41
CA CYS A 55 -2.64 -11.78 -14.19
C CYS A 55 -1.33 -11.69 -13.41
N LEU A 56 -1.41 -11.53 -12.09
CA LEU A 56 -0.26 -11.25 -11.22
C LEU A 56 -0.08 -12.29 -10.11
N HIS A 57 -0.99 -13.28 -10.02
CA HIS A 57 -0.98 -14.27 -8.96
C HIS A 57 -1.34 -15.67 -9.51
N PRO A 58 -0.73 -16.75 -8.97
CA PRO A 58 0.37 -16.81 -7.98
C PRO A 58 1.69 -16.28 -8.55
N GLU A 59 1.88 -16.37 -9.85
CA GLU A 59 3.01 -15.83 -10.59
C GLU A 59 2.51 -14.97 -11.76
N PRO A 60 3.29 -13.96 -12.20
CA PRO A 60 2.95 -13.14 -13.34
C PRO A 60 2.65 -14.00 -14.57
N CYS A 61 1.50 -13.72 -15.21
CA CYS A 61 1.12 -14.44 -16.41
C CYS A 61 2.13 -14.18 -17.54
N PRO A 62 2.67 -15.22 -18.22
CA PRO A 62 3.65 -15.03 -19.31
C PRO A 62 3.10 -14.25 -20.51
N ARG A 63 1.77 -14.09 -20.61
CA ARG A 63 1.12 -13.27 -21.64
C ARG A 63 0.89 -11.83 -21.19
N LEU A 64 1.24 -11.48 -19.94
CA LEU A 64 1.04 -10.15 -19.40
C LEU A 64 1.91 -9.14 -20.15
N ARG A 65 1.29 -8.09 -20.66
CA ARG A 65 1.96 -6.94 -21.26
C ARG A 65 2.10 -5.88 -20.19
N VAL A 66 3.34 -5.55 -19.84
CA VAL A 66 3.64 -4.52 -18.85
C VAL A 66 4.14 -3.28 -19.59
N ASP A 67 3.42 -2.18 -19.48
CA ASP A 67 3.79 -0.93 -20.13
C ASP A 67 3.18 0.27 -19.38
N HIS A 68 4.04 1.15 -18.89
CA HIS A 68 3.63 2.36 -18.19
C HIS A 68 3.65 3.62 -19.06
N ARG A 69 4.11 3.53 -20.33
CA ARG A 69 4.25 4.69 -21.23
C ARG A 69 2.91 5.40 -21.47
N GLU A 70 1.83 4.65 -21.70
CA GLU A 70 0.50 5.25 -21.92
C GLU A 70 0.03 6.04 -20.70
N TYR A 71 0.34 5.56 -19.48
CA TYR A 71 0.00 6.27 -18.27
C TYR A 71 0.87 7.52 -18.06
N LEU A 72 2.18 7.43 -18.31
CA LEU A 72 3.07 8.59 -18.29
C LEU A 72 2.64 9.65 -19.28
N ASP A 73 2.34 9.27 -20.52
CA ASP A 73 1.88 10.20 -21.55
C ASP A 73 0.56 10.87 -21.17
N THR A 74 -0.32 10.14 -20.48
CA THR A 74 -1.57 10.70 -19.96
C THR A 74 -1.28 11.74 -18.86
N LEU A 75 -0.41 11.42 -17.92
CA LEU A 75 -0.02 12.34 -16.85
C LEU A 75 0.65 13.61 -17.39
N ARG A 76 1.56 13.45 -18.34
CA ARG A 76 2.24 14.55 -19.06
C ARG A 76 1.25 15.44 -19.82
N ALA A 77 0.32 14.82 -20.54
CA ALA A 77 -0.72 15.54 -21.27
C ALA A 77 -1.66 16.33 -20.36
N ILE A 78 -2.02 15.79 -19.20
CA ILE A 78 -2.81 16.52 -18.20
C ILE A 78 -1.99 17.67 -17.61
N ARG A 79 -0.72 17.42 -17.26
CA ARG A 79 0.18 18.43 -16.68
C ARG A 79 0.45 19.60 -17.62
N SER A 80 0.44 19.37 -18.94
CA SER A 80 0.66 20.42 -19.96
C SER A 80 -0.57 21.28 -20.24
N VAL A 81 -1.72 21.01 -19.66
CA VAL A 81 -2.93 21.84 -19.83
C VAL A 81 -2.71 23.21 -19.19
N PRO A 82 -2.90 24.33 -19.91
CA PRO A 82 -2.80 25.67 -19.33
C PRO A 82 -3.70 25.84 -18.10
N GLY A 83 -3.14 26.38 -17.03
CA GLY A 83 -3.83 26.53 -15.75
C GLY A 83 -3.64 25.35 -14.78
N ILE A 84 -3.09 24.23 -15.21
CA ILE A 84 -2.68 23.14 -14.32
C ILE A 84 -1.25 23.40 -13.83
N LYS A 85 -1.05 23.41 -12.52
CA LYS A 85 0.25 23.61 -11.86
C LYS A 85 0.85 22.31 -11.36
N LYS A 86 0.01 21.42 -10.81
CA LYS A 86 0.41 20.11 -10.25
C LYS A 86 -0.66 19.06 -10.50
N VAL A 87 -0.19 17.86 -10.77
CA VAL A 87 -1.02 16.66 -10.94
C VAL A 87 -0.48 15.61 -9.99
N PHE A 88 -1.26 15.20 -9.00
CA PHE A 88 -0.84 14.25 -7.99
C PHE A 88 -1.44 12.87 -8.19
N ILE A 89 -0.75 11.87 -7.65
CA ILE A 89 -1.21 10.50 -7.47
C ILE A 89 -1.26 10.25 -5.96
N ARG A 90 -2.46 10.21 -5.39
CA ARG A 90 -2.69 10.04 -3.94
C ARG A 90 -3.31 8.71 -3.56
N SER A 91 -4.15 8.16 -4.42
CA SER A 91 -4.80 6.85 -4.18
C SER A 91 -3.87 5.66 -4.38
N GLY A 92 -2.63 5.94 -4.76
CA GLY A 92 -1.60 4.92 -4.94
C GLY A 92 -1.49 4.38 -6.37
N ILE A 93 -0.64 3.38 -6.50
CA ILE A 93 -0.37 2.64 -7.75
C ILE A 93 -0.24 1.15 -7.44
N ARG A 94 -0.37 0.33 -8.47
CA ARG A 94 -0.07 -1.10 -8.42
C ARG A 94 1.45 -1.31 -8.50
N PHE A 95 2.11 -1.43 -7.35
CA PHE A 95 3.56 -1.52 -7.28
C PHE A 95 4.12 -2.84 -7.84
N ASP A 96 3.40 -3.95 -7.65
CA ASP A 96 3.77 -5.27 -8.15
C ASP A 96 3.77 -5.31 -9.69
N TYR A 97 2.80 -4.66 -10.34
CA TYR A 97 2.78 -4.50 -11.79
C TYR A 97 3.95 -3.62 -12.27
N LEU A 98 4.28 -2.54 -11.52
CA LEU A 98 5.41 -1.68 -11.86
C LEU A 98 6.75 -2.45 -11.80
N MET A 99 6.92 -3.35 -10.83
CA MET A 99 8.14 -4.13 -10.69
C MET A 99 8.38 -5.15 -11.81
N LEU A 100 7.41 -5.36 -12.68
CA LEU A 100 7.52 -6.19 -13.87
C LEU A 100 7.87 -5.39 -15.14
N ASP A 101 7.90 -4.06 -15.07
CA ASP A 101 8.26 -3.21 -16.22
C ASP A 101 9.78 -3.03 -16.27
N GLU A 102 10.45 -3.94 -16.97
CA GLU A 102 11.90 -3.93 -17.13
C GLU A 102 12.39 -2.77 -18.03
N THR A 103 11.53 -2.26 -18.90
CA THR A 103 11.91 -1.26 -19.92
C THR A 103 11.58 0.17 -19.53
N GLY A 104 10.45 0.40 -18.87
CA GLY A 104 9.95 1.74 -18.53
C GLY A 104 9.75 2.00 -17.04
N GLY A 105 9.93 0.98 -16.20
CA GLY A 105 9.63 1.08 -14.77
C GLY A 105 10.47 2.09 -14.01
N ARG A 106 11.75 2.25 -14.38
CA ARG A 106 12.62 3.29 -13.76
C ARG A 106 12.20 4.69 -14.18
N ASP A 107 11.97 4.92 -15.47
CA ASP A 107 11.50 6.22 -15.98
C ASP A 107 10.15 6.61 -15.37
N PHE A 108 9.27 5.61 -15.22
CA PHE A 108 7.98 5.83 -14.52
C PHE A 108 8.19 6.23 -13.06
N MET A 109 9.08 5.55 -12.34
CA MET A 109 9.36 5.85 -10.93
C MET A 109 9.95 7.26 -10.78
N ASP A 110 10.85 7.64 -11.68
CA ASP A 110 11.47 8.97 -11.68
C ASP A 110 10.43 10.06 -11.86
N GLU A 111 9.61 9.97 -12.92
CA GLU A 111 8.56 10.94 -13.18
C GLU A 111 7.49 10.96 -12.07
N LEU A 112 7.14 9.79 -11.53
CA LEU A 112 6.21 9.67 -10.40
C LEU A 112 6.73 10.48 -9.20
N CYS A 113 7.97 10.25 -8.80
CA CYS A 113 8.57 10.93 -7.65
C CYS A 113 8.75 12.43 -7.90
N GLU A 114 9.23 12.83 -9.07
CA GLU A 114 9.54 14.23 -9.37
C GLU A 114 8.29 15.10 -9.50
N PHE A 115 7.21 14.57 -10.11
CA PHE A 115 6.07 15.40 -10.51
C PHE A 115 4.75 15.05 -9.83
N HIS A 116 4.58 13.81 -9.34
CA HIS A 116 3.25 13.31 -8.97
C HIS A 116 3.10 12.91 -7.50
N VAL A 117 4.19 12.86 -6.73
CA VAL A 117 4.16 12.60 -5.28
C VAL A 117 4.33 13.89 -4.51
N SER A 118 3.34 14.21 -3.67
CA SER A 118 3.33 15.44 -2.85
C SER A 118 4.01 15.29 -1.48
N GLY A 119 5.01 14.40 -1.36
CA GLY A 119 5.68 14.05 -0.11
C GLY A 119 5.33 12.65 0.42
N GLN A 120 4.15 12.13 0.08
CA GLN A 120 3.72 10.80 0.51
C GLN A 120 3.09 10.04 -0.65
N LEU A 121 3.49 8.78 -0.83
CA LEU A 121 2.89 7.85 -1.78
C LEU A 121 2.25 6.69 -1.02
N LYS A 122 0.94 6.50 -1.19
CA LYS A 122 0.21 5.37 -0.64
C LYS A 122 0.42 4.14 -1.49
N VAL A 123 0.62 3.00 -0.86
CA VAL A 123 0.70 1.69 -1.50
C VAL A 123 0.00 0.64 -0.63
N ALA A 124 -0.52 -0.41 -1.24
CA ALA A 124 -1.29 -1.43 -0.54
C ALA A 124 -0.61 -2.81 -0.61
N PRO A 125 0.50 -3.04 0.14
CA PRO A 125 1.06 -4.37 0.29
C PRO A 125 0.11 -5.31 1.05
N GLU A 126 -0.67 -4.78 1.95
CA GLU A 126 -1.70 -5.41 2.80
C GLU A 126 -1.16 -6.41 3.82
N HIS A 127 -0.12 -7.17 3.53
CA HIS A 127 0.62 -8.04 4.44
C HIS A 127 2.08 -8.20 3.98
N VAL A 128 2.89 -8.95 4.75
CA VAL A 128 4.28 -9.30 4.42
C VAL A 128 4.53 -10.81 4.44
N SER A 129 3.68 -11.58 5.09
CA SER A 129 3.74 -13.05 5.03
C SER A 129 3.25 -13.51 3.65
N ASP A 130 4.11 -14.25 2.92
CA ASP A 130 3.78 -14.75 1.59
C ASP A 130 2.56 -15.67 1.61
N ARG A 131 2.37 -16.45 2.67
CA ARG A 131 1.21 -17.31 2.87
C ARG A 131 -0.10 -16.50 2.92
N VAL A 132 -0.09 -15.36 3.62
CA VAL A 132 -1.27 -14.48 3.70
C VAL A 132 -1.49 -13.76 2.38
N LEU A 133 -0.42 -13.32 1.72
CA LEU A 133 -0.48 -12.69 0.39
C LEU A 133 -1.03 -13.66 -0.67
N GLU A 134 -0.67 -14.94 -0.60
CA GLU A 134 -1.23 -15.99 -1.44
C GLU A 134 -2.75 -16.14 -1.21
N ALA A 135 -3.19 -16.17 0.06
CA ALA A 135 -4.62 -16.18 0.38
C ALA A 135 -5.36 -14.95 -0.14
N MET A 136 -4.69 -13.79 -0.19
CA MET A 136 -5.22 -12.55 -0.76
C MET A 136 -5.23 -12.52 -2.29
N GLY A 137 -4.59 -13.47 -2.98
CA GLY A 137 -4.37 -13.41 -4.42
C GLY A 137 -3.39 -12.31 -4.83
N LYS A 138 -2.36 -12.05 -4.03
CA LYS A 138 -1.38 -11.00 -4.26
C LYS A 138 0.01 -11.56 -4.56
N SER A 139 0.81 -10.75 -5.22
CA SER A 139 2.23 -11.02 -5.40
C SER A 139 2.95 -11.11 -4.05
N GLY A 140 3.95 -11.98 -3.93
CA GLY A 140 4.72 -12.14 -2.70
C GLY A 140 5.45 -10.87 -2.25
N ASN A 141 5.83 -10.85 -0.97
CA ASN A 141 6.46 -9.68 -0.32
C ASN A 141 7.74 -9.19 -1.02
N ALA A 142 8.45 -10.07 -1.74
CA ALA A 142 9.64 -9.69 -2.50
C ALA A 142 9.37 -8.57 -3.52
N ALA A 143 8.17 -8.50 -4.12
CA ALA A 143 7.80 -7.42 -5.03
C ALA A 143 7.70 -6.07 -4.29
N TYR A 144 7.14 -6.07 -3.09
CA TYR A 144 7.03 -4.88 -2.25
C TYR A 144 8.42 -4.40 -1.78
N GLU A 145 9.29 -5.30 -1.36
CA GLU A 145 10.65 -4.93 -0.94
C GLU A 145 11.48 -4.34 -2.09
N ARG A 146 11.39 -4.90 -3.30
CA ARG A 146 12.02 -4.30 -4.49
C ARG A 146 11.48 -2.91 -4.78
N PHE A 147 10.17 -2.73 -4.71
CA PHE A 147 9.55 -1.42 -4.90
C PHE A 147 10.02 -0.40 -3.86
N ARG A 148 10.09 -0.78 -2.58
CA ARG A 148 10.62 0.09 -1.52
C ARG A 148 12.06 0.49 -1.79
N GLY A 149 12.88 -0.46 -2.22
CA GLY A 149 14.28 -0.21 -2.60
C GLY A 149 14.39 0.81 -3.73
N LEU A 150 13.64 0.61 -4.82
CA LEU A 150 13.62 1.51 -5.97
C LEU A 150 13.12 2.91 -5.59
N PHE A 151 12.04 3.01 -4.81
CA PHE A 151 11.51 4.30 -4.35
C PHE A 151 12.55 5.06 -3.50
N LYS A 152 13.24 4.38 -2.60
CA LYS A 152 14.31 4.98 -1.77
C LYS A 152 15.50 5.42 -2.61
N GLU A 153 15.96 4.59 -3.55
CA GLU A 153 17.04 4.89 -4.49
C GLU A 153 16.71 6.14 -5.32
N THR A 154 15.50 6.17 -5.91
CA THR A 154 15.03 7.30 -6.72
C THR A 154 14.96 8.59 -5.92
N ASN A 155 14.40 8.56 -4.71
CA ASN A 155 14.36 9.74 -3.84
C ASN A 155 15.75 10.24 -3.47
N GLY A 156 16.69 9.33 -3.18
CA GLY A 156 18.08 9.69 -2.90
C GLY A 156 18.77 10.36 -4.08
N ARG A 157 18.60 9.80 -5.29
CA ARG A 157 19.18 10.32 -6.53
C ARG A 157 18.60 11.68 -6.94
N LEU A 158 17.29 11.87 -6.75
CA LEU A 158 16.59 13.13 -7.06
C LEU A 158 16.65 14.16 -5.93
N GLY A 159 17.27 13.85 -4.79
CA GLY A 159 17.34 14.73 -3.64
C GLY A 159 15.99 15.03 -2.98
N LEU A 160 15.02 14.10 -3.12
CA LEU A 160 13.66 14.26 -2.61
C LEU A 160 13.51 13.71 -1.20
N LYS A 161 12.56 14.27 -0.44
CA LYS A 161 12.17 13.81 0.90
C LYS A 161 10.72 13.31 0.88
N GLN A 162 10.52 12.14 0.28
CA GLN A 162 9.21 11.52 0.17
C GLN A 162 9.16 10.20 0.94
N TYR A 163 7.96 9.80 1.36
CA TYR A 163 7.72 8.64 2.21
C TYR A 163 6.66 7.73 1.61
N LEU A 164 6.86 6.42 1.76
CA LEU A 164 5.81 5.45 1.48
C LEU A 164 4.88 5.36 2.69
N ILE A 165 3.58 5.32 2.41
CA ILE A 165 2.53 5.06 3.40
C ILE A 165 1.89 3.72 3.03
N PRO A 166 2.44 2.60 3.53
CA PRO A 166 1.89 1.29 3.26
C PRO A 166 0.60 1.08 4.04
N TYR A 167 -0.36 0.47 3.38
CA TYR A 167 -1.61 0.01 3.98
C TYR A 167 -1.51 -1.48 4.29
N PHE A 168 -1.78 -1.84 5.55
CA PHE A 168 -1.77 -3.22 6.02
C PHE A 168 -3.13 -3.58 6.63
N ILE A 169 -3.50 -4.84 6.48
CA ILE A 169 -4.76 -5.40 6.99
C ILE A 169 -4.45 -6.45 8.05
N SER A 170 -5.15 -6.39 9.17
CA SER A 170 -5.12 -7.42 10.21
C SER A 170 -6.23 -8.43 9.99
N SER A 171 -6.00 -9.65 10.46
CA SER A 171 -7.04 -10.70 10.55
C SER A 171 -7.67 -11.09 9.20
N HIS A 172 -6.95 -10.96 8.08
CA HIS A 172 -7.39 -11.53 6.82
C HIS A 172 -7.46 -13.07 6.90
N PRO A 173 -8.44 -13.73 6.25
CA PRO A 173 -8.40 -15.19 6.12
C PRO A 173 -7.04 -15.68 5.64
N GLY A 174 -6.48 -16.68 6.29
CA GLY A 174 -5.10 -17.14 6.11
C GLY A 174 -4.10 -16.58 7.11
N SER A 175 -4.42 -15.49 7.82
CA SER A 175 -3.52 -14.91 8.82
C SER A 175 -3.67 -15.59 10.19
N THR A 176 -2.53 -15.98 10.76
CA THR A 176 -2.39 -16.47 12.15
C THR A 176 -1.66 -15.45 13.00
N LEU A 177 -1.47 -15.74 14.29
CA LEU A 177 -0.64 -14.89 15.16
C LEU A 177 0.82 -14.83 14.70
N ASP A 178 1.37 -15.92 14.15
CA ASP A 178 2.74 -15.93 13.65
C ASP A 178 2.91 -14.97 12.47
N ASP A 179 1.95 -14.93 11.55
CA ASP A 179 1.96 -13.98 10.43
C ASP A 179 1.84 -12.53 10.90
N ALA A 180 0.98 -12.30 11.90
CA ALA A 180 0.84 -10.97 12.50
C ALA A 180 2.12 -10.52 13.23
N ILE A 181 2.85 -11.45 13.87
CA ILE A 181 4.16 -11.19 14.48
C ILE A 181 5.20 -10.91 13.40
N GLU A 182 5.21 -11.66 12.30
CA GLU A 182 6.09 -11.39 11.15
C GLU A 182 5.88 -9.97 10.62
N LEU A 183 4.62 -9.56 10.45
CA LEU A 183 4.27 -8.19 10.05
C LEU A 183 4.76 -7.17 11.09
N ALA A 184 4.56 -7.39 12.39
CA ALA A 184 5.04 -6.51 13.44
C ALA A 184 6.56 -6.33 13.43
N LEU A 185 7.31 -7.43 13.20
CA LEU A 185 8.77 -7.39 13.07
C LEU A 185 9.21 -6.62 11.81
N HIS A 186 8.48 -6.77 10.71
CA HIS A 186 8.71 -5.95 9.51
C HIS A 186 8.48 -4.48 9.79
N LEU A 187 7.39 -4.11 10.44
CA LEU A 187 7.09 -2.72 10.82
C LEU A 187 8.19 -2.14 11.70
N LYS A 188 8.68 -2.91 12.69
CA LYS A 188 9.80 -2.50 13.54
C LYS A 188 11.08 -2.28 12.74
N ARG A 189 11.45 -3.21 11.85
CA ARG A 189 12.65 -3.13 11.01
C ARG A 189 12.60 -1.93 10.07
N THR A 190 11.42 -1.58 9.57
CA THR A 190 11.24 -0.47 8.63
C THR A 190 11.02 0.88 9.32
N GLY A 191 10.81 0.88 10.64
CA GLY A 191 10.54 2.10 11.41
C GLY A 191 9.17 2.74 11.11
N PHE A 192 8.26 1.97 10.52
CA PHE A 192 6.90 2.42 10.21
C PHE A 192 5.89 1.70 11.10
N VAL A 193 5.03 2.45 11.77
CA VAL A 193 3.86 1.91 12.48
C VAL A 193 2.62 2.65 11.99
N PRO A 194 1.57 1.95 11.54
CA PRO A 194 0.38 2.60 11.01
C PRO A 194 -0.39 3.33 12.12
N ASP A 195 -0.79 4.57 11.85
CA ASP A 195 -1.67 5.32 12.77
C ASP A 195 -3.04 4.65 12.91
N GLN A 196 -3.52 4.03 11.84
CA GLN A 196 -4.78 3.29 11.81
C GLN A 196 -4.51 1.86 11.37
N ALA A 197 -4.95 0.89 12.15
CA ALA A 197 -4.99 -0.52 11.80
C ALA A 197 -6.43 -0.90 11.46
N GLN A 198 -6.61 -1.55 10.32
CA GLN A 198 -7.92 -2.04 9.89
C GLN A 198 -7.93 -3.55 9.90
N ASP A 199 -8.97 -4.12 10.51
CA ASP A 199 -9.24 -5.54 10.37
C ASP A 199 -9.85 -5.86 9.01
N PHE A 200 -9.69 -7.09 8.59
CA PHE A 200 -10.41 -7.61 7.44
C PHE A 200 -11.92 -7.39 7.60
N TYR A 201 -12.50 -6.79 6.58
CA TYR A 201 -13.94 -6.57 6.49
C TYR A 201 -14.51 -7.39 5.31
N PRO A 202 -15.42 -8.34 5.57
CA PRO A 202 -16.00 -9.17 4.51
C PRO A 202 -16.78 -8.32 3.50
N THR A 203 -16.32 -8.30 2.25
CA THR A 203 -16.98 -7.61 1.14
C THR A 203 -17.72 -8.64 0.28
N PRO A 204 -19.03 -8.51 0.06
CA PRO A 204 -19.80 -9.45 -0.74
C PRO A 204 -19.18 -9.69 -2.13
N GLY A 205 -19.23 -10.94 -2.60
CA GLY A 205 -18.74 -11.33 -3.92
C GLY A 205 -17.23 -11.51 -4.03
N THR A 206 -16.48 -11.53 -2.91
CA THR A 206 -15.03 -11.78 -2.91
C THR A 206 -14.68 -13.18 -2.41
N LEU A 207 -13.57 -13.75 -2.91
CA LEU A 207 -13.02 -15.01 -2.42
C LEU A 207 -12.71 -14.95 -0.92
N ALA A 208 -12.13 -13.84 -0.47
CA ALA A 208 -11.80 -13.63 0.93
C ALA A 208 -13.05 -13.69 1.85
N THR A 209 -14.20 -13.21 1.38
CA THR A 209 -15.46 -13.32 2.13
C THR A 209 -15.96 -14.77 2.16
N ALA A 210 -15.79 -15.53 1.09
CA ALA A 210 -16.10 -16.96 1.08
C ALA A 210 -15.19 -17.71 2.06
N MET A 211 -13.88 -17.47 2.02
CA MET A 211 -12.91 -18.00 3.01
C MET A 211 -13.31 -17.67 4.44
N TYR A 212 -13.62 -16.39 4.71
CA TYR A 212 -14.05 -15.94 6.04
C TYR A 212 -15.29 -16.68 6.54
N ARG A 213 -16.27 -16.88 5.67
CA ARG A 213 -17.53 -17.52 6.03
C ARG A 213 -17.39 -19.03 6.21
N THR A 214 -16.70 -19.70 5.29
CA THR A 214 -16.62 -21.17 5.23
C THR A 214 -15.44 -21.73 6.04
N GLY A 215 -14.32 -21.01 6.14
CA GLY A 215 -13.05 -21.54 6.64
C GLY A 215 -12.32 -22.42 5.63
N LEU A 216 -12.74 -22.34 4.36
CA LEU A 216 -12.13 -23.07 3.24
C LEU A 216 -11.66 -22.08 2.18
N ASP A 217 -10.54 -22.39 1.52
CA ASP A 217 -10.13 -21.67 0.32
C ASP A 217 -10.95 -22.16 -0.88
N PRO A 218 -11.76 -21.32 -1.54
CA PRO A 218 -12.59 -21.74 -2.66
C PRO A 218 -11.81 -22.22 -3.89
N ARG A 219 -10.49 -21.96 -3.95
CA ARG A 219 -9.65 -22.36 -5.09
C ARG A 219 -9.30 -23.84 -5.07
N ASP A 220 -9.14 -24.44 -3.88
CA ASP A 220 -8.74 -25.84 -3.71
C ASP A 220 -9.54 -26.58 -2.62
N MET A 221 -10.49 -25.90 -1.97
CA MET A 221 -11.37 -26.40 -0.92
C MET A 221 -10.62 -26.89 0.33
N LYS A 222 -9.38 -26.42 0.54
CA LYS A 222 -8.64 -26.75 1.76
C LYS A 222 -9.00 -25.82 2.92
N PRO A 223 -8.89 -26.31 4.16
CA PRO A 223 -9.07 -25.48 5.34
C PRO A 223 -8.09 -24.31 5.38
N ILE A 224 -8.58 -23.12 5.73
CA ILE A 224 -7.78 -21.90 5.89
C ILE A 224 -8.05 -21.30 7.27
N PRO A 225 -7.01 -20.83 7.99
CA PRO A 225 -7.19 -20.13 9.28
C PRO A 225 -8.05 -18.88 9.12
N VAL A 226 -8.95 -18.67 10.05
CA VAL A 226 -9.82 -17.48 10.09
C VAL A 226 -9.97 -16.98 11.51
N ALA A 227 -9.48 -15.80 11.80
CA ALA A 227 -9.70 -15.12 13.07
C ALA A 227 -11.18 -14.71 13.21
N ARG A 228 -11.99 -15.55 13.85
CA ARG A 228 -13.43 -15.31 14.02
C ARG A 228 -13.75 -14.65 15.35
N GLY A 229 -12.96 -14.96 16.38
CA GLY A 229 -13.12 -14.45 17.74
C GLY A 229 -12.65 -13.00 17.89
N GLU A 230 -13.40 -12.20 18.64
CA GLU A 230 -13.00 -10.81 18.93
C GLU A 230 -11.63 -10.72 19.62
N ARG A 231 -11.31 -11.69 20.47
CA ARG A 231 -10.02 -11.75 21.16
C ARG A 231 -8.88 -11.93 20.16
N GLU A 232 -8.97 -12.90 19.26
CA GLU A 232 -7.94 -13.19 18.24
C GLU A 232 -7.73 -12.00 17.32
N LYS A 233 -8.81 -11.36 16.85
CA LYS A 233 -8.72 -10.14 16.03
C LYS A 233 -8.01 -9.01 16.77
N ARG A 234 -8.33 -8.82 18.06
CA ARG A 234 -7.67 -7.79 18.88
C ARG A 234 -6.18 -8.06 19.05
N LEU A 235 -5.77 -9.31 19.22
CA LEU A 235 -4.36 -9.68 19.32
C LEU A 235 -3.60 -9.38 18.01
N GLN A 236 -4.14 -9.81 16.88
CA GLN A 236 -3.54 -9.52 15.57
C GLN A 236 -3.47 -8.01 15.28
N ARG A 237 -4.55 -7.26 15.61
CA ARG A 237 -4.56 -5.79 15.43
C ARG A 237 -3.56 -5.09 16.34
N ALA A 238 -3.42 -5.52 17.58
CA ALA A 238 -2.47 -4.94 18.51
C ALA A 238 -1.03 -5.09 18.03
N LEU A 239 -0.69 -6.18 17.35
CA LEU A 239 0.62 -6.42 16.75
C LEU A 239 0.95 -5.41 15.62
N LEU A 240 -0.04 -4.93 14.84
CA LEU A 240 0.18 -3.86 13.85
C LEU A 240 0.54 -2.52 14.51
N GLN A 241 0.14 -2.33 15.75
CA GLN A 241 0.39 -1.10 16.54
C GLN A 241 1.13 -1.45 17.85
N TYR A 242 2.15 -2.30 17.71
CA TYR A 242 2.89 -2.89 18.83
C TYR A 242 3.58 -1.87 19.75
N ASP A 243 3.87 -0.68 19.22
CA ASP A 243 4.57 0.39 19.94
C ASP A 243 3.63 1.25 20.80
N ARG A 244 2.32 1.06 20.69
CA ARG A 244 1.34 1.81 21.46
C ARG A 244 1.25 1.28 22.89
N PRO A 245 1.37 2.15 23.91
CA PRO A 245 1.28 1.73 25.31
C PRO A 245 -0.01 0.95 25.63
N GLU A 246 -1.15 1.39 25.08
CA GLU A 246 -2.45 0.75 25.26
C GLU A 246 -2.53 -0.68 24.72
N ASN A 247 -1.73 -1.02 23.71
CA ASN A 247 -1.69 -2.35 23.09
C ASN A 247 -0.72 -3.31 23.78
N ARG A 248 0.13 -2.80 24.68
CA ARG A 248 1.22 -3.59 25.28
C ARG A 248 0.77 -4.92 25.88
N SER A 249 -0.29 -4.93 26.64
CA SER A 249 -0.80 -6.15 27.28
C SER A 249 -1.22 -7.20 26.25
N LEU A 250 -1.91 -6.77 25.20
CA LEU A 250 -2.33 -7.64 24.09
C LEU A 250 -1.14 -8.16 23.28
N VAL A 251 -0.14 -7.33 23.05
CA VAL A 251 1.09 -7.75 22.34
C VAL A 251 1.85 -8.79 23.17
N LEU A 252 1.99 -8.59 24.48
CA LEU A 252 2.62 -9.60 25.37
C LEU A 252 1.82 -10.91 25.39
N GLU A 253 0.50 -10.83 25.42
CA GLU A 253 -0.40 -11.98 25.34
C GLU A 253 -0.21 -12.73 24.02
N ALA A 254 -0.27 -12.02 22.88
CA ALA A 254 -0.07 -12.60 21.54
C ALA A 254 1.29 -13.30 21.40
N LEU A 255 2.37 -12.68 21.88
CA LEU A 255 3.71 -13.27 21.83
C LEU A 255 3.83 -14.54 22.68
N ARG A 256 3.20 -14.57 23.86
CA ARG A 256 3.20 -15.78 24.71
C ARG A 256 2.36 -16.90 24.10
N GLU A 257 1.19 -16.58 23.57
CA GLU A 257 0.31 -17.55 22.91
C GLU A 257 0.96 -18.19 21.68
N ALA A 258 1.68 -17.39 20.89
CA ALA A 258 2.45 -17.88 19.74
C ALA A 258 3.80 -18.55 20.13
N GLY A 259 4.12 -18.69 21.44
CA GLY A 259 5.40 -19.24 21.87
C GLY A 259 6.62 -18.36 21.56
N ARG A 260 6.40 -17.04 21.27
CA ARG A 260 7.43 -16.08 20.86
C ARG A 260 7.87 -15.16 22.03
N ALA A 261 7.99 -15.73 23.22
CA ALA A 261 8.52 -15.01 24.38
C ALA A 261 9.97 -14.48 24.15
N ASP A 262 10.68 -15.07 23.19
CA ASP A 262 11.98 -14.59 22.72
C ASP A 262 11.94 -13.14 22.20
N LEU A 263 10.80 -12.63 21.78
CA LEU A 263 10.59 -11.25 21.30
C LEU A 263 10.28 -10.24 22.42
N ILE A 264 10.18 -10.70 23.68
CA ILE A 264 9.95 -9.86 24.86
C ILE A 264 11.31 -9.56 25.50
N GLY A 265 11.59 -8.30 25.81
CA GLY A 265 12.81 -7.85 26.46
C GLY A 265 13.39 -6.59 25.84
N ASP A 266 14.60 -6.22 26.29
CA ASP A 266 15.27 -5.03 25.83
C ASP A 266 16.35 -5.40 24.78
N GLY A 267 16.38 -4.69 23.68
CA GLY A 267 17.35 -4.88 22.61
C GLY A 267 16.77 -4.80 21.19
N PRO A 268 17.61 -4.72 20.16
CA PRO A 268 17.20 -4.43 18.79
C PRO A 268 16.34 -5.53 18.15
N GLY A 269 16.51 -6.79 18.60
CA GLY A 269 15.73 -7.93 18.11
C GLY A 269 14.39 -8.18 18.82
N LYS A 270 14.09 -7.42 19.88
CA LYS A 270 12.87 -7.61 20.67
C LYS A 270 11.75 -6.72 20.15
N LEU A 271 10.52 -7.18 20.20
CA LEU A 271 9.36 -6.41 19.74
C LEU A 271 8.89 -5.40 20.80
N VAL A 272 8.80 -5.85 22.06
CA VAL A 272 8.39 -5.05 23.23
C VAL A 272 9.34 -5.24 24.39
N SER A 273 9.56 -4.20 25.21
CA SER A 273 10.41 -4.27 26.42
C SER A 273 9.80 -5.14 27.50
N SER A 274 10.61 -5.69 28.42
CA SER A 274 10.17 -6.47 29.58
C SER A 274 9.63 -5.61 30.73
N GLY A 275 10.05 -4.33 30.83
CA GLY A 275 9.70 -3.42 31.92
C GLY A 275 8.29 -2.85 31.83
N ASN A 276 7.74 -2.37 32.97
CA ASN A 276 6.45 -1.64 32.99
C ASN A 276 6.56 -0.33 32.17
N ALA A 277 5.42 0.15 31.67
CA ALA A 277 5.27 1.23 30.70
C ALA A 277 5.77 2.64 31.11
N GLU A 278 6.45 2.78 32.25
CA GLU A 278 6.97 4.05 32.77
C GLU A 278 8.38 4.36 32.25
N GLY A 279 8.60 4.44 30.96
CA GLY A 279 9.94 4.80 30.45
C GLY A 279 10.19 4.61 28.98
N GLY A 280 9.18 4.44 28.18
CA GLY A 280 9.33 4.32 26.74
C GLY A 280 9.85 5.60 26.09
N ARG A 281 11.14 5.69 25.79
CA ARG A 281 11.68 6.70 24.87
C ARG A 281 10.97 6.54 23.53
N ASN A 282 10.08 7.49 23.23
CA ASN A 282 9.43 7.62 21.95
C ASN A 282 10.46 7.69 20.82
N PHE A 283 10.71 6.59 20.13
CA PHE A 283 11.25 6.59 18.77
C PHE A 283 10.09 6.92 17.80
N ARG A 284 9.42 8.03 18.02
CA ARG A 284 8.68 8.69 16.97
C ARG A 284 9.71 9.32 16.05
N VAL A 285 9.78 8.85 14.81
CA VAL A 285 10.20 9.76 13.73
C VAL A 285 9.17 10.88 13.75
N ARG A 286 9.45 11.92 14.52
CA ARG A 286 8.69 13.17 14.51
C ARG A 286 8.77 13.68 13.08
N GLN A 287 7.71 13.50 12.30
CA GLN A 287 7.44 14.41 11.21
C GLN A 287 7.35 15.80 11.87
N LYS A 288 8.43 16.58 11.77
CA LYS A 288 8.39 17.99 12.15
C LYS A 288 7.28 18.60 11.32
N LYS A 289 6.16 18.94 11.96
CA LYS A 289 5.23 19.92 11.40
C LYS A 289 6.05 21.20 11.24
N GLU A 290 6.30 21.58 10.00
CA GLU A 290 6.82 22.90 9.73
C GLU A 290 5.85 23.94 10.29
N PRO A 291 6.37 25.02 10.94
CA PRO A 291 5.51 26.11 11.39
C PRO A 291 4.80 26.71 10.16
N ARG A 292 3.51 26.97 10.29
CA ARG A 292 2.75 27.75 9.30
C ARG A 292 3.48 29.09 9.13
N PRO A 293 3.70 29.56 7.90
CA PRO A 293 4.23 30.92 7.72
C PRO A 293 3.22 31.91 8.35
N GLU A 294 3.71 32.70 9.27
CA GLU A 294 2.95 33.80 9.88
C GLU A 294 2.51 34.75 8.78
N GLY A 295 1.25 35.13 8.86
CA GLY A 295 0.60 35.99 7.88
C GLY A 295 1.31 37.34 7.75
N GLY A 296 1.82 37.62 6.56
CA GLY A 296 2.25 38.95 6.18
C GLY A 296 1.08 39.93 6.27
N SER A 297 1.26 40.95 7.09
CA SER A 297 0.38 42.09 7.26
C SER A 297 0.10 42.77 5.90
N ARG A 298 -1.18 43.00 5.62
CA ARG A 298 -1.64 43.85 4.52
C ARG A 298 -1.24 45.29 4.78
N PRO A 299 -0.66 46.02 3.84
CA PRO A 299 -0.68 47.49 3.88
C PRO A 299 -2.04 47.98 3.41
N ARG A 300 -2.46 49.11 3.96
CA ARG A 300 -3.70 49.84 3.73
C ARG A 300 -3.85 50.33 2.29
#